data_2160512ec8c947a504909aa9c9b88860
#
_entry.id   2160512ec8c947a504909aa9c9b88860
#
_cell.length_a   1.000
_cell.length_b   1.000
_cell.length_c   1.000
_cell.angle_alpha   90.00
_cell.angle_beta   90.00
_cell.angle_gamma   90.00
#
_symmetry.space_group_name_H-M   'P 1'
#
loop_
_entity.id
_entity.type
_entity.pdbx_description
1 polymer ?
#
loop_
_entity_poly.entity_id
_entity_poly.type
_entity_poly.pdbx_seq_one_letter_code
_entity_poly.pdbx_strand_id
1 'polypeptide(L)'
;TAQVHHAQVQQMFGSVDGLVAFAVLEERDRFIQEVFDDSGDLPDPLAAADYPEFWRAIAQVLLDPGPVELSVLADGGPVELIRGRLTAIGPDRDPAFETAIAATWIAAPLGALIFADPLGRGLGISDEDWGACWTRLGDRVRSLADVAALPLFPTRVEPTGAIDETPPGDRGRERLLHTAETLLETCLETAVTGRELAAAAGVNYGLVNHYFGSKTAVFDEALVHLHRRFLRDILDRADPIGDSAFDVFSRHRAFLRAWASRLLGDRPPPEFELRGMERLMTEMLATRDIDPRDRAARLHAAGDALASIALQLGWTILRPLPSAVDPRGMADIATHLQAINAWL
;
A
#
# COMPACT_ATOMS: atom_id res chain seq x y z
N THR A 1 -5.57 24.38 20.12
CA THR A 1 -6.69 23.41 20.05
C THR A 1 -7.98 24.19 20.06
N ALA A 2 -8.66 24.31 18.92
CA ALA A 2 -9.97 24.93 18.81
C ALA A 2 -10.99 24.03 19.55
N GLN A 3 -11.68 24.58 20.55
CA GLN A 3 -12.84 23.92 21.15
C GLN A 3 -14.02 24.06 20.19
N VAL A 4 -14.18 23.08 19.31
CA VAL A 4 -15.33 23.00 18.40
C VAL A 4 -16.44 22.23 19.11
N HIS A 5 -17.60 22.86 19.30
CA HIS A 5 -18.76 22.18 19.89
C HIS A 5 -19.41 21.25 18.86
N HIS A 6 -19.78 20.03 19.28
CA HIS A 6 -20.45 19.02 18.43
C HIS A 6 -21.67 19.59 17.69
N ALA A 7 -22.42 20.52 18.32
CA ALA A 7 -23.56 21.19 17.69
C ALA A 7 -23.15 22.07 16.47
N GLN A 8 -21.96 22.67 16.48
CA GLN A 8 -21.45 23.47 15.35
C GLN A 8 -21.03 22.55 14.19
N VAL A 9 -20.40 21.40 14.48
CA VAL A 9 -20.06 20.39 13.46
C VAL A 9 -21.33 19.89 12.80
N GLN A 10 -22.36 19.54 13.61
CA GLN A 10 -23.65 19.08 13.11
C GLN A 10 -24.34 20.12 12.23
N GLN A 11 -24.26 21.39 12.58
CA GLN A 11 -24.89 22.47 11.83
C GLN A 11 -24.17 22.78 10.51
N MET A 12 -22.84 22.72 10.47
CA MET A 12 -22.02 23.12 9.32
C MET A 12 -21.76 21.94 8.36
N PHE A 13 -21.56 20.75 8.88
CA PHE A 13 -21.11 19.57 8.12
C PHE A 13 -22.07 18.38 8.19
N GLY A 14 -23.19 18.51 8.90
CA GLY A 14 -24.17 17.44 9.07
C GLY A 14 -23.73 16.30 10.00
N SER A 15 -22.43 16.03 10.08
CA SER A 15 -21.85 14.97 10.93
C SER A 15 -20.34 15.19 11.11
N VAL A 16 -19.70 14.42 12.00
CA VAL A 16 -18.24 14.35 12.10
C VAL A 16 -17.64 13.81 10.81
N ASP A 17 -18.29 12.83 10.20
CA ASP A 17 -17.88 12.23 8.94
C ASP A 17 -17.92 13.24 7.79
N GLY A 18 -18.95 14.11 7.74
CA GLY A 18 -19.02 15.21 6.78
C GLY A 18 -17.89 16.23 6.97
N LEU A 19 -17.48 16.50 8.22
CA LEU A 19 -16.31 17.34 8.50
C LEU A 19 -15.02 16.68 8.00
N VAL A 20 -14.84 15.37 8.22
CA VAL A 20 -13.65 14.63 7.76
C VAL A 20 -13.59 14.64 6.23
N ALA A 21 -14.71 14.35 5.56
CA ALA A 21 -14.78 14.38 4.10
C ALA A 21 -14.42 15.78 3.54
N PHE A 22 -14.98 16.82 4.13
CA PHE A 22 -14.65 18.20 3.76
C PHE A 22 -13.16 18.52 3.95
N ALA A 23 -12.59 18.20 5.11
CA ALA A 23 -11.19 18.46 5.42
C ALA A 23 -10.23 17.74 4.45
N VAL A 24 -10.55 16.50 4.09
CA VAL A 24 -9.75 15.71 3.14
C VAL A 24 -9.80 16.32 1.73
N LEU A 25 -10.96 16.78 1.28
CA LEU A 25 -11.10 17.45 -0.02
C LEU A 25 -10.37 18.79 -0.06
N GLU A 26 -10.46 19.60 1.00
CA GLU A 26 -9.73 20.87 1.13
C GLU A 26 -8.20 20.65 1.07
N GLU A 27 -7.69 19.64 1.78
CA GLU A 27 -6.26 19.29 1.75
C GLU A 27 -5.83 18.75 0.37
N ARG A 28 -6.70 17.98 -0.31
CA ARG A 28 -6.47 17.53 -1.70
C ARG A 28 -6.35 18.73 -2.63
N ASP A 29 -7.30 19.65 -2.56
CA ASP A 29 -7.35 20.82 -3.44
C ASP A 29 -6.16 21.74 -3.20
N ARG A 30 -5.74 21.91 -1.93
CA ARG A 30 -4.51 22.62 -1.59
C ARG A 30 -3.28 21.96 -2.19
N PHE A 31 -3.13 20.66 -2.01
CA PHE A 31 -2.03 19.88 -2.60
C PHE A 31 -1.99 20.06 -4.13
N ILE A 32 -3.14 19.98 -4.79
CA ILE A 32 -3.25 20.18 -6.24
C ILE A 32 -2.79 21.58 -6.63
N GLN A 33 -3.25 22.64 -5.94
CA GLN A 33 -2.89 24.02 -6.24
C GLN A 33 -1.38 24.30 -6.04
N GLU A 34 -0.74 23.66 -5.07
CA GLU A 34 0.67 23.88 -4.75
C GLU A 34 1.62 23.05 -5.62
N VAL A 35 1.19 21.86 -6.05
CA VAL A 35 2.05 20.89 -6.78
C VAL A 35 1.82 20.92 -8.30
N PHE A 36 0.57 21.20 -8.73
CA PHE A 36 0.22 21.23 -10.14
C PHE A 36 0.08 22.67 -10.63
N ASP A 37 1.19 23.23 -11.09
CA ASP A 37 1.21 24.55 -11.70
C ASP A 37 0.59 24.60 -13.12
N ASP A 38 0.48 25.81 -13.68
CA ASP A 38 -0.09 26.04 -15.01
C ASP A 38 0.88 25.71 -16.17
N SER A 39 2.10 25.21 -15.89
CA SER A 39 3.08 24.89 -16.94
C SER A 39 2.65 23.74 -17.85
N GLY A 40 1.81 22.84 -17.33
CA GLY A 40 1.44 21.61 -17.99
C GLY A 40 2.49 20.47 -17.82
N ASP A 41 3.60 20.75 -17.16
CA ASP A 41 4.64 19.76 -16.88
C ASP A 41 4.18 18.75 -15.82
N LEU A 42 4.75 17.54 -15.86
CA LEU A 42 4.52 16.56 -14.80
C LEU A 42 5.12 17.06 -13.49
N PRO A 43 4.42 16.93 -12.36
CA PRO A 43 4.96 17.31 -11.07
C PRO A 43 6.12 16.39 -10.68
N ASP A 44 6.99 16.85 -9.79
CA ASP A 44 7.99 15.97 -9.20
C ASP A 44 7.28 14.85 -8.40
N PRO A 45 7.50 13.57 -8.72
CA PRO A 45 6.91 12.47 -7.97
C PRO A 45 7.31 12.49 -6.49
N LEU A 46 8.46 13.11 -6.16
CA LEU A 46 8.95 13.24 -4.79
C LEU A 46 8.30 14.40 -4.02
N ALA A 47 7.55 15.30 -4.66
CA ALA A 47 6.81 16.37 -3.99
C ALA A 47 5.87 15.84 -2.89
N ALA A 48 5.44 14.59 -2.97
CA ALA A 48 4.68 13.93 -1.92
C ALA A 48 5.35 14.00 -0.53
N ALA A 49 6.69 14.02 -0.47
CA ALA A 49 7.43 14.11 0.80
C ALA A 49 7.24 15.44 1.54
N ASP A 50 6.90 16.51 0.82
CA ASP A 50 6.68 17.84 1.39
C ASP A 50 5.29 17.98 2.04
N TYR A 51 4.40 17.01 1.80
CA TYR A 51 3.01 16.99 2.29
C TYR A 51 2.67 15.70 3.08
N PRO A 52 3.44 15.34 4.11
CA PRO A 52 3.28 14.06 4.80
C PRO A 52 1.93 13.90 5.49
N GLU A 53 1.37 14.99 6.03
CA GLU A 53 0.08 14.98 6.73
C GLU A 53 -1.09 14.74 5.75
N PHE A 54 -1.03 15.37 4.57
CA PHE A 54 -1.99 15.13 3.50
C PHE A 54 -1.99 13.65 3.09
N TRP A 55 -0.82 13.09 2.78
CA TRP A 55 -0.72 11.69 2.36
C TRP A 55 -1.13 10.71 3.44
N ARG A 56 -0.83 11.05 4.70
CA ARG A 56 -1.29 10.24 5.85
C ARG A 56 -2.82 10.25 5.94
N ALA A 57 -3.46 11.41 5.81
CA ALA A 57 -4.92 11.55 5.85
C ALA A 57 -5.59 10.81 4.67
N ILE A 58 -5.09 11.01 3.44
CA ILE A 58 -5.58 10.31 2.25
C ILE A 58 -5.43 8.80 2.41
N ALA A 59 -4.28 8.31 2.83
CA ALA A 59 -4.05 6.88 3.02
C ALA A 59 -5.00 6.27 4.05
N GLN A 60 -5.29 6.95 5.16
CA GLN A 60 -6.27 6.50 6.13
C GLN A 60 -7.67 6.38 5.53
N VAL A 61 -8.11 7.39 4.75
CA VAL A 61 -9.40 7.33 4.05
C VAL A 61 -9.44 6.22 3.01
N LEU A 62 -8.36 5.99 2.26
CA LEU A 62 -8.30 4.92 1.27
C LEU A 62 -8.31 3.50 1.89
N LEU A 63 -7.76 3.37 3.08
CA LEU A 63 -7.78 2.10 3.82
C LEU A 63 -9.14 1.82 4.47
N ASP A 64 -9.83 2.87 4.92
CA ASP A 64 -11.15 2.81 5.53
C ASP A 64 -11.97 4.04 5.12
N PRO A 65 -12.61 3.98 3.93
CA PRO A 65 -13.26 5.16 3.35
C PRO A 65 -14.42 5.72 4.20
N GLY A 66 -15.04 4.90 5.05
CA GLY A 66 -16.16 5.33 5.87
C GLY A 66 -17.24 6.02 5.00
N PRO A 67 -17.62 7.26 5.34
CA PRO A 67 -18.61 8.03 4.60
C PRO A 67 -18.04 8.79 3.38
N VAL A 68 -16.73 8.74 3.11
CA VAL A 68 -16.11 9.47 2.01
C VAL A 68 -16.35 8.70 0.71
N GLU A 69 -17.06 9.32 -0.23
CA GLU A 69 -17.22 8.76 -1.56
C GLU A 69 -15.91 8.83 -2.35
N LEU A 70 -15.30 7.69 -2.62
CA LEU A 70 -14.01 7.60 -3.32
C LEU A 70 -14.07 8.19 -4.73
N SER A 71 -15.23 8.16 -5.41
CA SER A 71 -15.44 8.80 -6.70
C SER A 71 -15.21 10.31 -6.64
N VAL A 72 -15.69 10.98 -5.59
CA VAL A 72 -15.48 12.43 -5.38
C VAL A 72 -14.02 12.74 -5.09
N LEU A 73 -13.34 11.84 -4.37
CA LEU A 73 -11.91 12.00 -4.08
C LEU A 73 -11.04 11.79 -5.34
N ALA A 74 -11.48 10.92 -6.26
CA ALA A 74 -10.77 10.60 -7.48
C ALA A 74 -10.98 11.65 -8.60
N ASP A 75 -12.19 12.22 -8.67
CA ASP A 75 -12.56 13.22 -9.69
C ASP A 75 -11.71 14.49 -9.56
N GLY A 76 -11.03 14.87 -10.64
CA GLY A 76 -10.05 15.96 -10.64
C GLY A 76 -8.85 15.72 -9.71
N GLY A 77 -8.64 14.50 -9.23
CA GLY A 77 -7.57 14.14 -8.32
C GLY A 77 -6.20 14.01 -8.98
N PRO A 78 -5.12 13.85 -8.20
CA PRO A 78 -3.74 13.81 -8.71
C PRO A 78 -3.51 12.76 -9.81
N VAL A 79 -4.11 11.57 -9.70
CA VAL A 79 -3.96 10.51 -10.71
C VAL A 79 -4.55 10.95 -12.07
N GLU A 80 -5.72 11.59 -12.05
CA GLU A 80 -6.36 12.08 -13.27
C GLU A 80 -5.57 13.23 -13.91
N LEU A 81 -5.07 14.16 -13.10
CA LEU A 81 -4.26 15.28 -13.56
C LEU A 81 -2.94 14.82 -14.19
N ILE A 82 -2.23 13.87 -13.56
CA ILE A 82 -1.01 13.27 -14.10
C ILE A 82 -1.32 12.56 -15.42
N ARG A 83 -2.40 11.76 -15.47
CA ARG A 83 -2.81 11.09 -16.70
C ARG A 83 -3.07 12.09 -17.82
N GLY A 84 -3.80 13.18 -17.56
CA GLY A 84 -4.06 14.22 -18.56
C GLY A 84 -2.78 14.86 -19.11
N ARG A 85 -1.78 15.12 -18.25
CA ARG A 85 -0.46 15.62 -18.66
C ARG A 85 0.33 14.59 -19.46
N LEU A 86 0.29 13.31 -19.08
CA LEU A 86 0.90 12.20 -19.82
C LEU A 86 0.32 12.07 -21.24
N THR A 87 -1.00 12.16 -21.38
CA THR A 87 -1.68 12.15 -22.69
C THR A 87 -1.23 13.32 -23.57
N ALA A 88 -1.00 14.49 -22.99
CA ALA A 88 -0.51 15.65 -23.73
C ALA A 88 0.95 15.50 -24.21
N ILE A 89 1.80 14.79 -23.47
CA ILE A 89 3.21 14.53 -23.81
C ILE A 89 3.35 13.44 -24.87
N GLY A 90 2.53 12.39 -24.82
CA GLY A 90 2.62 11.23 -25.70
C GLY A 90 1.26 10.64 -26.06
N PRO A 91 0.56 11.20 -27.05
CA PRO A 91 -0.84 10.87 -27.34
C PRO A 91 -1.10 9.44 -27.86
N ASP A 92 -0.07 8.71 -28.23
CA ASP A 92 -0.21 7.36 -28.81
C ASP A 92 -0.10 6.22 -27.78
N ARG A 93 -0.14 6.53 -26.47
CA ARG A 93 -0.11 5.51 -25.41
C ARG A 93 -1.46 4.85 -25.21
N ASP A 94 -1.43 3.60 -24.78
CA ASP A 94 -2.62 2.90 -24.29
C ASP A 94 -3.19 3.62 -23.03
N PRO A 95 -4.47 3.96 -22.98
CA PRO A 95 -5.06 4.68 -21.84
C PRO A 95 -4.93 3.95 -20.49
N ALA A 96 -4.94 2.61 -20.48
CA ALA A 96 -4.72 1.84 -19.26
C ALA A 96 -3.26 1.93 -18.81
N PHE A 97 -2.31 1.97 -19.76
CA PHE A 97 -0.90 2.20 -19.46
C PHE A 97 -0.66 3.60 -18.90
N GLU A 98 -1.26 4.64 -19.47
CA GLU A 98 -1.18 6.00 -18.92
C GLU A 98 -1.72 6.07 -17.49
N THR A 99 -2.86 5.41 -17.24
CA THR A 99 -3.43 5.33 -15.88
C THR A 99 -2.49 4.58 -14.93
N ALA A 100 -1.85 3.52 -15.39
CA ALA A 100 -0.87 2.77 -14.59
C ALA A 100 0.38 3.61 -14.27
N ILE A 101 0.89 4.39 -15.22
CA ILE A 101 1.99 5.34 -14.97
C ILE A 101 1.55 6.40 -13.95
N ALA A 102 0.39 7.03 -14.15
CA ALA A 102 -0.14 8.03 -13.25
C ALA A 102 -0.36 7.48 -11.83
N ALA A 103 -0.88 6.26 -11.72
CA ALA A 103 -1.01 5.58 -10.43
C ALA A 103 0.35 5.29 -9.79
N THR A 104 1.37 4.90 -10.58
CA THR A 104 2.74 4.67 -10.09
C THR A 104 3.36 5.94 -9.54
N TRP A 105 3.11 7.09 -10.20
CA TRP A 105 3.59 8.41 -9.78
C TRP A 105 3.19 8.80 -8.37
N ILE A 106 2.04 8.29 -7.93
CA ILE A 106 1.51 8.50 -6.58
C ILE A 106 1.80 7.31 -5.68
N ALA A 107 1.60 6.09 -6.16
CA ALA A 107 1.71 4.89 -5.33
C ALA A 107 3.13 4.63 -4.83
N ALA A 108 4.15 4.80 -5.68
CA ALA A 108 5.52 4.50 -5.27
C ALA A 108 6.02 5.44 -4.15
N PRO A 109 5.90 6.78 -4.27
CA PRO A 109 6.23 7.66 -3.14
C PRO A 109 5.36 7.42 -1.91
N LEU A 110 4.06 7.20 -2.07
CA LEU A 110 3.15 6.93 -0.96
C LEU A 110 3.56 5.67 -0.18
N GLY A 111 3.86 4.58 -0.90
CA GLY A 111 4.34 3.35 -0.29
C GLY A 111 5.66 3.56 0.45
N ALA A 112 6.62 4.26 -0.15
CA ALA A 112 7.90 4.57 0.47
C ALA A 112 7.75 5.45 1.73
N LEU A 113 6.83 6.42 1.74
CA LEU A 113 6.56 7.27 2.91
C LEU A 113 5.92 6.51 4.06
N ILE A 114 4.88 5.71 3.79
CA ILE A 114 4.15 4.98 4.83
C ILE A 114 5.00 3.85 5.43
N PHE A 115 5.75 3.17 4.58
CA PHE A 115 6.57 2.03 4.98
C PHE A 115 8.07 2.38 5.12
N ALA A 116 8.43 3.67 5.30
CA ALA A 116 9.82 4.13 5.35
C ALA A 116 10.68 3.34 6.34
N ASP A 117 10.24 3.21 7.59
CA ASP A 117 10.98 2.52 8.62
C ASP A 117 11.15 1.01 8.35
N PRO A 118 10.11 0.22 8.04
CA PRO A 118 10.31 -1.18 7.68
C PRO A 118 11.10 -1.38 6.39
N LEU A 119 10.95 -0.50 5.39
CA LEU A 119 11.73 -0.57 4.14
C LEU A 119 13.20 -0.24 4.39
N GLY A 120 13.50 0.82 5.14
CA GLY A 120 14.87 1.19 5.50
C GLY A 120 15.60 0.04 6.19
N ARG A 121 14.99 -0.52 7.23
CA ARG A 121 15.56 -1.67 7.96
C ARG A 121 15.69 -2.91 7.09
N GLY A 122 14.64 -3.25 6.33
CA GLY A 122 14.61 -4.47 5.52
C GLY A 122 15.57 -4.45 4.31
N LEU A 123 15.75 -3.29 3.70
CA LEU A 123 16.68 -3.10 2.57
C LEU A 123 18.10 -2.73 3.02
N GLY A 124 18.33 -2.56 4.33
CA GLY A 124 19.64 -2.16 4.88
C GLY A 124 20.02 -0.73 4.46
N ILE A 125 19.02 0.17 4.31
CA ILE A 125 19.20 1.58 4.00
C ILE A 125 19.32 2.34 5.33
N SER A 126 20.45 2.98 5.56
CA SER A 126 20.63 3.85 6.74
C SER A 126 19.88 5.18 6.56
N ASP A 127 19.64 5.90 7.66
CA ASP A 127 19.02 7.23 7.61
C ASP A 127 19.83 8.20 6.74
N GLU A 128 21.18 8.08 6.75
CA GLU A 128 22.08 8.87 5.90
C GLU A 128 21.91 8.55 4.41
N ASP A 129 21.65 7.28 4.08
CA ASP A 129 21.52 6.79 2.71
C ASP A 129 20.10 6.90 2.14
N TRP A 130 19.09 7.14 3.01
CA TRP A 130 17.68 7.20 2.62
C TRP A 130 17.43 8.22 1.52
N GLY A 131 18.03 9.42 1.63
CA GLY A 131 17.87 10.49 0.63
C GLY A 131 18.34 10.08 -0.76
N ALA A 132 19.45 9.34 -0.86
CA ALA A 132 19.95 8.84 -2.14
C ALA A 132 19.02 7.79 -2.76
N CYS A 133 18.50 6.86 -1.96
CA CYS A 133 17.52 5.86 -2.42
C CYS A 133 16.18 6.50 -2.79
N TRP A 134 15.75 7.52 -2.04
CA TRP A 134 14.56 8.31 -2.33
C TRP A 134 14.68 9.06 -3.67
N THR A 135 15.80 9.74 -3.91
CA THR A 135 16.10 10.38 -5.19
C THR A 135 16.07 9.36 -6.34
N ARG A 136 16.68 8.20 -6.15
CA ARG A 136 16.68 7.12 -7.15
C ARG A 136 15.26 6.63 -7.46
N LEU A 137 14.40 6.47 -6.46
CA LEU A 137 12.97 6.15 -6.66
C LEU A 137 12.31 7.21 -7.56
N GLY A 138 12.52 8.49 -7.27
CA GLY A 138 11.98 9.59 -8.08
C GLY A 138 12.47 9.57 -9.50
N ASP A 139 13.77 9.30 -9.74
CA ASP A 139 14.35 9.19 -11.08
C ASP A 139 13.72 8.03 -11.87
N ARG A 140 13.51 6.88 -11.22
CA ARG A 140 12.85 5.73 -11.85
C ARG A 140 11.41 6.05 -12.22
N VAL A 141 10.65 6.68 -11.33
CA VAL A 141 9.27 7.07 -11.61
C VAL A 141 9.20 8.11 -12.72
N ARG A 142 10.06 9.16 -12.70
CA ARG A 142 10.11 10.18 -13.75
C ARG A 142 10.39 9.59 -15.13
N SER A 143 11.31 8.63 -15.22
CA SER A 143 11.67 8.00 -16.50
C SER A 143 10.54 7.18 -17.14
N LEU A 144 9.48 6.85 -16.41
CA LEU A 144 8.26 6.25 -16.99
C LEU A 144 7.54 7.18 -17.97
N ALA A 145 7.68 8.51 -17.81
CA ALA A 145 7.07 9.48 -18.72
C ALA A 145 7.58 9.35 -20.16
N ASP A 146 8.80 8.86 -20.35
CA ASP A 146 9.44 8.68 -21.67
C ASP A 146 9.13 7.31 -22.29
N VAL A 147 8.50 6.40 -21.54
CA VAL A 147 8.20 5.05 -22.00
C VAL A 147 6.88 5.04 -22.79
N ALA A 148 6.93 4.61 -24.03
CA ALA A 148 5.74 4.51 -24.90
C ALA A 148 4.93 3.24 -24.62
N ALA A 149 5.59 2.13 -24.35
CA ALA A 149 4.96 0.85 -24.00
C ALA A 149 5.96 -0.05 -23.27
N LEU A 150 5.45 -0.98 -22.47
CA LEU A 150 6.24 -2.05 -21.83
C LEU A 150 5.72 -3.42 -22.30
N PRO A 151 6.58 -4.45 -22.37
CA PRO A 151 6.13 -5.80 -22.65
C PRO A 151 5.19 -6.28 -21.55
N LEU A 152 4.00 -6.77 -21.94
CA LEU A 152 3.04 -7.34 -21.01
C LEU A 152 3.38 -8.82 -20.78
N PHE A 153 3.39 -9.22 -19.53
CA PHE A 153 3.60 -10.60 -19.15
C PHE A 153 2.22 -11.28 -18.96
N PRO A 154 2.03 -12.52 -19.45
CA PRO A 154 0.78 -13.22 -19.23
C PRO A 154 0.60 -13.47 -17.73
N THR A 155 -0.48 -12.97 -17.16
CA THR A 155 -0.84 -13.19 -15.76
C THR A 155 -1.02 -14.68 -15.51
N ARG A 156 -0.11 -15.29 -14.78
CA ARG A 156 -0.21 -16.69 -14.38
C ARG A 156 -1.14 -16.74 -13.17
N VAL A 157 -2.41 -17.01 -13.42
CA VAL A 157 -3.36 -17.30 -12.35
C VAL A 157 -3.01 -18.69 -11.79
N GLU A 158 -2.21 -18.71 -10.73
CA GLU A 158 -2.07 -19.95 -9.96
C GLU A 158 -3.31 -20.13 -9.08
N PRO A 159 -3.90 -21.33 -9.03
CA PRO A 159 -5.03 -21.56 -8.14
C PRO A 159 -4.58 -21.34 -6.70
N THR A 160 -5.39 -20.61 -5.95
CA THR A 160 -5.23 -20.40 -4.51
C THR A 160 -5.03 -21.75 -3.84
N GLY A 161 -3.85 -21.98 -3.30
CA GLY A 161 -3.52 -23.23 -2.62
C GLY A 161 -4.51 -23.50 -1.51
N ALA A 162 -4.93 -24.76 -1.40
CA ALA A 162 -5.85 -25.26 -0.38
C ALA A 162 -5.40 -24.80 1.01
N ILE A 163 -6.37 -24.33 1.79
CA ILE A 163 -6.20 -24.00 3.21
C ILE A 163 -5.72 -25.28 3.90
N ASP A 164 -4.53 -25.21 4.48
CA ASP A 164 -3.95 -26.31 5.26
C ASP A 164 -4.88 -26.63 6.43
N GLU A 165 -5.48 -27.81 6.43
CA GLU A 165 -6.35 -28.27 7.52
C GLU A 165 -5.48 -28.53 8.76
N THR A 166 -5.44 -27.57 9.66
CA THR A 166 -4.73 -27.67 10.94
C THR A 166 -5.34 -28.79 11.81
N PRO A 167 -4.51 -29.61 12.48
CA PRO A 167 -5.00 -30.67 13.38
C PRO A 167 -5.83 -30.11 14.55
N PRO A 168 -6.71 -30.90 15.16
CA PRO A 168 -7.65 -30.46 16.19
C PRO A 168 -6.96 -30.14 17.52
N GLY A 169 -6.41 -28.91 17.59
CA GLY A 169 -5.98 -28.25 18.80
C GLY A 169 -7.16 -27.54 19.50
N ASP A 170 -6.89 -26.48 20.24
CA ASP A 170 -7.91 -25.72 20.96
C ASP A 170 -8.85 -24.99 19.97
N ARG A 171 -9.91 -25.67 19.54
CA ARG A 171 -10.85 -25.23 18.48
C ARG A 171 -11.42 -23.81 18.70
N GLY A 172 -11.45 -23.33 19.94
CA GLY A 172 -11.94 -21.98 20.28
C GLY A 172 -10.92 -20.92 19.91
N ARG A 173 -9.66 -21.14 20.24
CA ARG A 173 -8.55 -20.25 19.95
C ARG A 173 -8.28 -20.15 18.44
N GLU A 174 -8.22 -21.30 17.77
CA GLU A 174 -8.01 -21.36 16.33
C GLU A 174 -9.13 -20.67 15.54
N ARG A 175 -10.41 -20.88 15.95
CA ARG A 175 -11.55 -20.20 15.31
C ARG A 175 -11.47 -18.69 15.46
N LEU A 176 -11.10 -18.17 16.64
CA LEU A 176 -10.92 -16.74 16.86
C LEU A 176 -9.84 -16.16 15.95
N LEU A 177 -8.70 -16.85 15.84
CA LEU A 177 -7.58 -16.42 15.03
C LEU A 177 -7.93 -16.44 13.54
N HIS A 178 -8.46 -17.55 13.04
CA HIS A 178 -8.90 -17.67 11.65
C HIS A 178 -9.99 -16.65 11.28
N THR A 179 -10.93 -16.40 12.20
CA THR A 179 -11.97 -15.37 11.99
C THR A 179 -11.35 -13.98 11.94
N ALA A 180 -10.37 -13.67 12.78
CA ALA A 180 -9.68 -12.37 12.72
C ALA A 180 -8.93 -12.19 11.39
N GLU A 181 -8.24 -13.23 10.89
CA GLU A 181 -7.60 -13.22 9.57
C GLU A 181 -8.62 -12.94 8.46
N THR A 182 -9.77 -13.63 8.47
CA THR A 182 -10.84 -13.47 7.47
C THR A 182 -11.48 -12.07 7.54
N LEU A 183 -11.69 -11.54 8.74
CA LEU A 183 -12.25 -10.18 8.90
C LEU A 183 -11.32 -9.11 8.33
N LEU A 184 -10.01 -9.26 8.45
CA LEU A 184 -9.03 -8.35 7.86
C LEU A 184 -9.06 -8.30 6.32
N GLU A 185 -9.68 -9.28 5.66
CA GLU A 185 -9.89 -9.25 4.20
C GLU A 185 -10.91 -8.18 3.79
N THR A 186 -11.89 -7.90 4.65
CA THR A 186 -13.02 -7.03 4.34
C THR A 186 -13.01 -5.71 5.09
N CYS A 187 -12.48 -5.67 6.32
CA CYS A 187 -12.48 -4.48 7.16
C CYS A 187 -11.17 -4.34 7.95
N LEU A 188 -10.96 -3.17 8.54
CA LEU A 188 -9.89 -2.95 9.50
C LEU A 188 -10.31 -3.42 10.90
N GLU A 189 -9.33 -3.74 11.76
CA GLU A 189 -9.59 -4.17 13.14
C GLU A 189 -10.35 -3.14 13.97
N THR A 190 -10.21 -1.85 13.63
CA THR A 190 -10.90 -0.73 14.28
C THR A 190 -12.41 -0.79 14.11
N ALA A 191 -12.86 -1.30 12.97
CA ALA A 191 -14.28 -1.46 12.64
C ALA A 191 -14.96 -2.66 13.34
N VAL A 192 -14.19 -3.53 14.02
CA VAL A 192 -14.71 -4.77 14.63
C VAL A 192 -14.66 -4.66 16.15
N THR A 193 -15.77 -4.94 16.84
CA THR A 193 -15.80 -5.10 18.30
C THR A 193 -15.39 -6.51 18.72
N GLY A 194 -14.95 -6.67 19.97
CA GLY A 194 -14.61 -8.02 20.49
C GLY A 194 -15.82 -8.96 20.55
N ARG A 195 -17.04 -8.41 20.66
CA ARG A 195 -18.28 -9.21 20.63
C ARG A 195 -18.61 -9.69 19.22
N GLU A 196 -18.42 -8.83 18.23
CA GLU A 196 -18.60 -9.18 16.82
C GLU A 196 -17.59 -10.24 16.39
N LEU A 197 -16.32 -10.09 16.77
CA LEU A 197 -15.29 -11.11 16.54
C LEU A 197 -15.69 -12.47 17.15
N ALA A 198 -16.12 -12.50 18.41
CA ALA A 198 -16.54 -13.72 19.08
C ALA A 198 -17.78 -14.35 18.42
N ALA A 199 -18.76 -13.52 18.06
CA ALA A 199 -19.97 -13.96 17.36
C ALA A 199 -19.65 -14.55 15.97
N ALA A 200 -18.79 -13.90 15.20
CA ALA A 200 -18.34 -14.38 13.89
C ALA A 200 -17.55 -15.70 14.02
N ALA A 201 -16.74 -15.86 15.08
CA ALA A 201 -16.03 -17.09 15.38
C ALA A 201 -16.92 -18.21 15.95
N GLY A 202 -18.19 -17.94 16.26
CA GLY A 202 -19.10 -18.89 16.89
C GLY A 202 -18.64 -19.31 18.29
N VAL A 203 -18.06 -18.40 19.06
CA VAL A 203 -17.57 -18.64 20.43
C VAL A 203 -18.14 -17.62 21.44
N ASN A 204 -18.07 -17.97 22.73
CA ASN A 204 -18.43 -17.02 23.76
C ASN A 204 -17.36 -15.91 23.85
N TYR A 205 -17.80 -14.65 24.01
CA TYR A 205 -16.90 -13.50 24.14
C TYR A 205 -15.85 -13.64 25.25
N GLY A 206 -16.19 -14.34 26.37
CA GLY A 206 -15.24 -14.64 27.43
C GLY A 206 -13.98 -15.37 26.96
N LEU A 207 -14.07 -16.15 25.86
CA LEU A 207 -12.92 -16.87 25.30
C LEU A 207 -11.91 -15.94 24.63
N VAL A 208 -12.32 -14.76 24.12
CA VAL A 208 -11.40 -13.73 23.62
C VAL A 208 -10.42 -13.32 24.73
N ASN A 209 -10.97 -13.00 25.91
CA ASN A 209 -10.16 -12.61 27.07
C ASN A 209 -9.37 -13.81 27.65
N HIS A 210 -9.96 -15.01 27.64
CA HIS A 210 -9.32 -16.21 28.15
C HIS A 210 -8.06 -16.60 27.35
N TYR A 211 -8.14 -16.60 26.02
CA TYR A 211 -7.04 -17.07 25.17
C TYR A 211 -6.03 -15.98 24.79
N PHE A 212 -6.48 -14.73 24.65
CA PHE A 212 -5.68 -13.65 24.09
C PHE A 212 -5.59 -12.43 25.01
N GLY A 213 -6.41 -12.34 26.05
CA GLY A 213 -6.45 -11.20 26.96
C GLY A 213 -7.23 -9.99 26.40
N SER A 214 -7.25 -9.79 25.08
CA SER A 214 -7.99 -8.71 24.42
C SER A 214 -8.30 -9.03 22.95
N LYS A 215 -9.30 -8.32 22.38
CA LYS A 215 -9.56 -8.31 20.94
C LYS A 215 -8.30 -7.96 20.15
N THR A 216 -7.60 -6.99 20.61
CA THR A 216 -6.41 -6.45 19.95
C THR A 216 -5.28 -7.48 19.86
N ALA A 217 -5.08 -8.28 20.90
CA ALA A 217 -4.08 -9.35 20.88
C ALA A 217 -4.44 -10.47 19.89
N VAL A 218 -5.75 -10.72 19.63
CA VAL A 218 -6.17 -11.63 18.56
C VAL A 218 -5.72 -11.10 17.20
N PHE A 219 -5.96 -9.83 16.90
CA PHE A 219 -5.55 -9.21 15.64
C PHE A 219 -4.03 -9.07 15.50
N ASP A 220 -3.31 -8.83 16.59
CA ASP A 220 -1.83 -8.83 16.58
C ASP A 220 -1.28 -10.20 16.16
N GLU A 221 -1.83 -11.28 16.73
CA GLU A 221 -1.44 -12.63 16.36
C GLU A 221 -1.85 -12.99 14.93
N ALA A 222 -3.05 -12.56 14.50
CA ALA A 222 -3.50 -12.72 13.12
C ALA A 222 -2.55 -12.01 12.13
N LEU A 223 -2.11 -10.79 12.43
CA LEU A 223 -1.14 -10.07 11.61
C LEU A 223 0.20 -10.79 11.53
N VAL A 224 0.69 -11.34 12.62
CA VAL A 224 1.94 -12.14 12.63
C VAL A 224 1.79 -13.39 11.78
N HIS A 225 0.65 -14.07 11.81
CA HIS A 225 0.38 -15.23 10.97
C HIS A 225 0.31 -14.87 9.48
N LEU A 226 -0.40 -13.79 9.15
CA LEU A 226 -0.48 -13.29 7.78
C LEU A 226 0.88 -12.85 7.24
N HIS A 227 1.70 -12.18 8.08
CA HIS A 227 3.08 -11.83 7.74
C HIS A 227 3.94 -13.05 7.42
N ARG A 228 3.87 -14.11 8.25
CA ARG A 228 4.62 -15.34 7.99
C ARG A 228 4.22 -16.00 6.68
N ARG A 229 2.91 -15.99 6.34
CA ARG A 229 2.44 -16.48 5.04
C ARG A 229 2.98 -15.62 3.90
N PHE A 230 2.88 -14.29 4.00
CA PHE A 230 3.42 -13.36 3.03
C PHE A 230 4.92 -13.59 2.78
N LEU A 231 5.74 -13.69 3.85
CA LEU A 231 7.17 -13.95 3.72
C LEU A 231 7.46 -15.30 3.06
N ARG A 232 6.73 -16.34 3.42
CA ARG A 232 6.88 -17.64 2.77
C ARG A 232 6.63 -17.54 1.28
N ASP A 233 5.52 -16.94 0.90
CA ASP A 233 5.14 -16.81 -0.50
C ASP A 233 6.13 -15.95 -1.31
N ILE A 234 6.75 -14.94 -0.70
CA ILE A 234 7.81 -14.15 -1.33
C ILE A 234 9.09 -14.98 -1.48
N LEU A 235 9.51 -15.70 -0.42
CA LEU A 235 10.80 -16.40 -0.39
C LEU A 235 10.81 -17.70 -1.19
N ASP A 236 9.66 -18.33 -1.38
CA ASP A 236 9.53 -19.58 -2.16
C ASP A 236 9.54 -19.34 -3.68
N ARG A 237 9.64 -18.07 -4.13
CA ARG A 237 9.65 -17.73 -5.55
C ARG A 237 11.05 -17.65 -6.13
N ALA A 238 11.13 -17.97 -7.43
CA ALA A 238 12.38 -17.91 -8.18
C ALA A 238 12.83 -16.48 -8.48
N ASP A 239 11.88 -15.53 -8.58
CA ASP A 239 12.13 -14.09 -8.78
C ASP A 239 11.29 -13.27 -7.79
N PRO A 240 11.86 -12.92 -6.64
CA PRO A 240 11.13 -12.24 -5.58
C PRO A 240 10.85 -10.75 -5.83
N ILE A 241 11.46 -10.12 -6.83
CA ILE A 241 11.29 -8.67 -7.15
C ILE A 241 10.63 -8.47 -8.52
N GLY A 242 10.58 -9.50 -9.37
CA GLY A 242 9.98 -9.43 -10.69
C GLY A 242 8.46 -9.40 -10.72
N ASP A 243 7.90 -9.67 -11.89
CA ASP A 243 6.45 -9.70 -12.15
C ASP A 243 5.68 -10.62 -11.20
N SER A 244 6.29 -11.75 -10.83
CA SER A 244 5.70 -12.69 -9.87
C SER A 244 5.55 -12.13 -8.45
N ALA A 245 6.34 -11.13 -8.06
CA ALA A 245 6.18 -10.47 -6.76
C ALA A 245 4.90 -9.67 -6.67
N PHE A 246 4.49 -8.98 -7.75
CA PHE A 246 3.25 -8.21 -7.78
C PHE A 246 2.02 -9.08 -7.47
N ASP A 247 1.98 -10.33 -7.94
CA ASP A 247 0.91 -11.27 -7.61
C ASP A 247 0.89 -11.65 -6.14
N VAL A 248 2.06 -11.77 -5.49
CA VAL A 248 2.13 -12.06 -4.05
C VAL A 248 1.56 -10.91 -3.25
N PHE A 249 1.99 -9.67 -3.53
CA PHE A 249 1.47 -8.49 -2.85
C PHE A 249 -0.05 -8.37 -3.03
N SER A 250 -0.56 -8.64 -4.22
CA SER A 250 -1.99 -8.61 -4.51
C SER A 250 -2.77 -9.65 -3.72
N ARG A 251 -2.25 -10.86 -3.56
CA ARG A 251 -2.87 -11.93 -2.75
C ARG A 251 -2.84 -11.63 -1.25
N HIS A 252 -1.79 -10.97 -0.78
CA HIS A 252 -1.64 -10.63 0.64
C HIS A 252 -2.13 -9.21 0.98
N ARG A 253 -3.01 -8.65 0.15
CA ARG A 253 -3.52 -7.29 0.31
C ARG A 253 -4.15 -7.04 1.68
N ALA A 254 -4.86 -8.01 2.25
CA ALA A 254 -5.48 -7.89 3.57
C ALA A 254 -4.43 -7.60 4.66
N PHE A 255 -3.34 -8.36 4.66
CA PHE A 255 -2.20 -8.12 5.54
C PHE A 255 -1.58 -6.74 5.34
N LEU A 256 -1.29 -6.38 4.09
CA LEU A 256 -0.62 -5.12 3.76
C LEU A 256 -1.48 -3.89 4.14
N ARG A 257 -2.79 -3.96 3.92
CA ARG A 257 -3.74 -2.92 4.36
C ARG A 257 -3.76 -2.77 5.89
N ALA A 258 -3.87 -3.87 6.59
CA ALA A 258 -3.87 -3.85 8.05
C ALA A 258 -2.52 -3.37 8.61
N TRP A 259 -1.41 -3.74 7.98
CA TRP A 259 -0.08 -3.23 8.33
C TRP A 259 0.03 -1.72 8.09
N ALA A 260 -0.37 -1.22 6.90
CA ALA A 260 -0.41 0.20 6.60
C ALA A 260 -1.26 0.99 7.61
N SER A 261 -2.45 0.48 7.95
CA SER A 261 -3.32 1.08 8.95
C SER A 261 -2.65 1.20 10.32
N ARG A 262 -1.84 0.21 10.72
CA ARG A 262 -1.07 0.27 11.97
C ARG A 262 0.06 1.29 11.92
N LEU A 263 0.77 1.40 10.80
CA LEU A 263 1.85 2.39 10.61
C LEU A 263 1.32 3.83 10.61
N LEU A 264 0.10 4.04 10.12
CA LEU A 264 -0.56 5.34 10.09
C LEU A 264 -1.25 5.71 11.40
N GLY A 265 -1.61 4.71 12.21
CA GLY A 265 -2.33 4.90 13.47
C GLY A 265 -1.42 5.15 14.68
N ASP A 266 -2.05 5.36 15.83
CA ASP A 266 -1.35 5.57 17.10
C ASP A 266 -0.76 4.28 17.68
N ARG A 267 -1.11 3.14 17.11
CA ARG A 267 -0.68 1.85 17.61
C ARG A 267 0.30 1.19 16.63
N PRO A 268 1.55 0.97 17.07
CA PRO A 268 2.54 0.34 16.21
C PRO A 268 2.11 -1.10 15.84
N PRO A 269 2.52 -1.58 14.66
CA PRO A 269 2.35 -2.99 14.30
C PRO A 269 3.17 -3.88 15.26
N PRO A 270 2.82 -5.18 15.37
CA PRO A 270 3.70 -6.16 16.00
C PRO A 270 5.10 -6.12 15.38
N GLU A 271 6.13 -6.49 16.15
CA GLU A 271 7.46 -6.66 15.57
C GLU A 271 7.42 -7.78 14.53
N PHE A 272 7.72 -7.43 13.29
CA PHE A 272 7.85 -8.38 12.19
C PHE A 272 9.32 -8.73 11.97
N GLU A 273 9.59 -10.00 11.72
CA GLU A 273 10.92 -10.43 11.29
C GLU A 273 11.19 -9.91 9.88
N LEU A 274 12.15 -8.98 9.73
CA LEU A 274 12.54 -8.41 8.44
C LEU A 274 13.56 -9.27 7.67
N ARG A 275 13.99 -10.41 8.22
CA ARG A 275 14.97 -11.33 7.61
C ARG A 275 14.61 -11.75 6.19
N GLY A 276 13.32 -11.80 5.86
CA GLY A 276 12.88 -12.05 4.48
C GLY A 276 13.34 -10.97 3.52
N MET A 277 13.23 -9.71 3.91
CA MET A 277 13.61 -8.56 3.07
C MET A 277 15.13 -8.43 2.95
N GLU A 278 15.87 -8.68 4.05
CA GLU A 278 17.34 -8.76 4.01
C GLU A 278 17.82 -9.86 3.05
N ARG A 279 17.15 -11.01 3.04
CA ARG A 279 17.44 -12.10 2.11
C ARG A 279 17.16 -11.68 0.66
N LEU A 280 16.02 -11.01 0.39
CA LEU A 280 15.69 -10.49 -0.93
C LEU A 280 16.77 -9.55 -1.45
N MET A 281 17.26 -8.62 -0.62
CA MET A 281 18.37 -7.75 -0.99
C MET A 281 19.64 -8.54 -1.32
N THR A 282 19.98 -9.53 -0.52
CA THR A 282 21.17 -10.37 -0.73
C THR A 282 21.09 -11.12 -2.06
N GLU A 283 19.93 -11.73 -2.36
CA GLU A 283 19.67 -12.45 -3.59
C GLU A 283 19.68 -11.52 -4.82
N MET A 284 19.10 -10.32 -4.68
CA MET A 284 19.11 -9.31 -5.75
C MET A 284 20.53 -8.83 -6.08
N LEU A 285 21.35 -8.56 -5.07
CA LEU A 285 22.75 -8.17 -5.29
C LEU A 285 23.54 -9.29 -5.97
N ALA A 286 23.32 -10.53 -5.56
CA ALA A 286 23.97 -11.70 -6.16
C ALA A 286 23.54 -11.92 -7.62
N THR A 287 22.24 -11.78 -7.93
CA THR A 287 21.70 -11.96 -9.28
C THR A 287 22.21 -10.88 -10.24
N ARG A 288 22.46 -9.68 -9.76
CA ARG A 288 23.02 -8.56 -10.54
C ARG A 288 24.56 -8.50 -10.53
N ASP A 289 25.24 -9.47 -9.93
CA ASP A 289 26.69 -9.53 -9.76
C ASP A 289 27.28 -8.26 -9.12
N ILE A 290 26.56 -7.72 -8.12
CA ILE A 290 26.98 -6.51 -7.41
C ILE A 290 27.81 -6.90 -6.19
N ASP A 291 29.05 -6.37 -6.09
CA ASP A 291 29.88 -6.53 -4.89
C ASP A 291 29.19 -5.82 -3.71
N PRO A 292 28.82 -6.56 -2.63
CA PRO A 292 28.21 -5.96 -1.43
C PRO A 292 29.07 -4.89 -0.74
N ARG A 293 30.38 -4.84 -1.06
CA ARG A 293 31.31 -3.83 -0.52
C ARG A 293 31.31 -2.54 -1.34
N ASP A 294 30.82 -2.57 -2.58
CA ASP A 294 30.64 -1.35 -3.38
C ASP A 294 29.38 -0.60 -2.88
N ARG A 295 29.63 0.42 -2.05
CA ARG A 295 28.55 1.22 -1.44
C ARG A 295 27.68 1.87 -2.52
N ALA A 296 28.27 2.41 -3.60
CA ALA A 296 27.52 3.12 -4.63
C ALA A 296 26.60 2.18 -5.41
N ALA A 297 27.14 1.03 -5.86
CA ALA A 297 26.36 0.02 -6.57
C ALA A 297 25.26 -0.58 -5.69
N ARG A 298 25.54 -0.82 -4.38
CA ARG A 298 24.56 -1.30 -3.42
C ARG A 298 23.42 -0.30 -3.21
N LEU A 299 23.73 1.00 -3.04
CA LEU A 299 22.71 2.04 -2.86
C LEU A 299 21.85 2.20 -4.10
N HIS A 300 22.45 2.09 -5.29
CA HIS A 300 21.71 2.11 -6.53
C HIS A 300 20.71 0.95 -6.60
N ALA A 301 21.17 -0.26 -6.29
CA ALA A 301 20.30 -1.45 -6.25
C ALA A 301 19.21 -1.34 -5.17
N ALA A 302 19.55 -0.79 -4.00
CA ALA A 302 18.57 -0.56 -2.92
C ALA A 302 17.51 0.48 -3.33
N GLY A 303 17.87 1.51 -4.08
CA GLY A 303 16.93 2.49 -4.62
C GLY A 303 15.99 1.90 -5.68
N ASP A 304 16.49 1.01 -6.56
CA ASP A 304 15.66 0.27 -7.51
C ASP A 304 14.68 -0.67 -6.76
N ALA A 305 15.17 -1.42 -5.78
CA ALA A 305 14.33 -2.28 -4.95
C ALA A 305 13.28 -1.47 -4.18
N LEU A 306 13.67 -0.31 -3.65
CA LEU A 306 12.75 0.61 -2.98
C LEU A 306 11.62 1.03 -3.93
N ALA A 307 11.93 1.42 -5.17
CA ALA A 307 10.94 1.84 -6.15
C ALA A 307 9.92 0.73 -6.46
N SER A 308 10.41 -0.49 -6.73
CA SER A 308 9.56 -1.65 -7.01
C SER A 308 8.68 -2.06 -5.81
N ILE A 309 9.26 -2.21 -4.62
CA ILE A 309 8.51 -2.64 -3.43
C ILE A 309 7.54 -1.54 -2.99
N ALA A 310 7.97 -0.28 -3.01
CA ALA A 310 7.14 0.85 -2.62
C ALA A 310 5.93 1.03 -3.56
N LEU A 311 6.09 0.80 -4.87
CA LEU A 311 4.96 0.76 -5.80
C LEU A 311 3.90 -0.26 -5.37
N GLN A 312 4.32 -1.47 -5.04
CA GLN A 312 3.40 -2.55 -4.66
C GLN A 312 2.66 -2.24 -3.36
N LEU A 313 3.39 -1.72 -2.36
CA LEU A 313 2.82 -1.29 -1.08
C LEU A 313 1.86 -0.12 -1.25
N GLY A 314 2.26 0.90 -1.97
CA GLY A 314 1.44 2.09 -2.24
C GLY A 314 0.23 1.77 -3.11
N TRP A 315 0.37 0.88 -4.09
CA TRP A 315 -0.77 0.40 -4.89
C TRP A 315 -1.82 -0.33 -4.05
N THR A 316 -1.41 -1.07 -3.03
CA THR A 316 -2.33 -1.71 -2.10
C THR A 316 -3.26 -0.70 -1.42
N ILE A 317 -2.75 0.51 -1.16
CA ILE A 317 -3.49 1.62 -0.56
C ILE A 317 -4.29 2.39 -1.62
N LEU A 318 -3.64 2.76 -2.74
CA LEU A 318 -4.21 3.64 -3.77
C LEU A 318 -5.30 2.98 -4.62
N ARG A 319 -5.27 1.65 -4.78
CA ARG A 319 -6.16 0.87 -5.66
C ARG A 319 -7.65 1.23 -5.56
N PRO A 320 -8.22 1.60 -4.41
CA PRO A 320 -9.62 1.98 -4.32
C PRO A 320 -10.00 3.18 -5.21
N LEU A 321 -9.08 4.13 -5.46
CA LEU A 321 -9.37 5.33 -6.27
C LEU A 321 -9.63 5.00 -7.75
N PRO A 322 -8.70 4.37 -8.50
CA PRO A 322 -8.97 3.99 -9.89
C PRO A 322 -10.14 3.04 -10.03
N SER A 323 -10.36 2.13 -9.07
CA SER A 323 -11.49 1.19 -9.11
C SER A 323 -12.85 1.87 -8.91
N ALA A 324 -12.90 3.01 -8.24
CA ALA A 324 -14.11 3.81 -8.07
C ALA A 324 -14.51 4.52 -9.38
N VAL A 325 -13.53 4.87 -10.22
CA VAL A 325 -13.75 5.58 -11.49
C VAL A 325 -13.97 4.60 -12.64
N ASP A 326 -13.12 3.60 -12.77
CA ASP A 326 -13.20 2.57 -13.82
C ASP A 326 -13.02 1.14 -13.27
N PRO A 327 -14.08 0.52 -12.74
CA PRO A 327 -13.99 -0.84 -12.22
C PRO A 327 -13.66 -1.89 -13.30
N ARG A 328 -14.00 -1.61 -14.58
CA ARG A 328 -13.81 -2.57 -15.68
C ARG A 328 -12.38 -2.54 -16.22
N GLY A 329 -11.75 -1.37 -16.25
CA GLY A 329 -10.36 -1.20 -16.69
C GLY A 329 -9.30 -1.66 -15.66
N MET A 330 -9.72 -2.04 -14.46
CA MET A 330 -8.79 -2.42 -13.39
C MET A 330 -7.88 -3.60 -13.72
N ALA A 331 -8.36 -4.56 -14.53
CA ALA A 331 -7.54 -5.72 -14.93
C ALA A 331 -6.39 -5.29 -15.86
N ASP A 332 -6.68 -4.39 -16.80
CA ASP A 332 -5.68 -3.86 -17.74
C ASP A 332 -4.67 -2.96 -17.01
N ILE A 333 -5.15 -2.10 -16.12
CA ILE A 333 -4.29 -1.27 -15.25
C ILE A 333 -3.36 -2.15 -14.41
N ALA A 334 -3.87 -3.22 -13.80
CA ALA A 334 -3.07 -4.14 -13.00
C ALA A 334 -1.99 -4.85 -13.83
N THR A 335 -2.31 -5.24 -15.07
CA THR A 335 -1.35 -5.85 -16.00
C THR A 335 -0.22 -4.88 -16.36
N HIS A 336 -0.54 -3.62 -16.62
CA HIS A 336 0.47 -2.60 -16.88
C HIS A 336 1.29 -2.26 -15.64
N LEU A 337 0.69 -2.21 -14.46
CA LEU A 337 1.43 -2.01 -13.19
C LEU A 337 2.42 -3.15 -12.93
N GLN A 338 2.05 -4.38 -13.26
CA GLN A 338 2.97 -5.52 -13.19
C GLN A 338 4.17 -5.33 -14.13
N ALA A 339 3.94 -4.90 -15.38
CA ALA A 339 5.01 -4.60 -16.32
C ALA A 339 5.90 -3.43 -15.84
N ILE A 340 5.29 -2.37 -15.30
CA ILE A 340 6.01 -1.23 -14.69
C ILE A 340 6.87 -1.72 -13.52
N ASN A 341 6.31 -2.56 -12.64
CA ASN A 341 7.02 -3.09 -11.49
C ASN A 341 8.26 -3.92 -11.90
N ALA A 342 8.15 -4.72 -12.94
CA ALA A 342 9.27 -5.48 -13.47
C ALA A 342 10.33 -4.58 -14.15
N TRP A 343 9.92 -3.42 -14.63
CA TRP A 343 10.82 -2.44 -15.26
C TRP A 343 11.55 -1.58 -14.21
N LEU A 344 10.90 -1.23 -13.10
CA LEU A 344 11.49 -0.49 -11.96
C LEU A 344 12.62 -1.28 -11.30
#